data_4883ed7331f8537c0b2a385331880f8b
#
_entry.id   4883ed7331f8537c0b2a385331880f8b
#
_cell.length_a   1.000
_cell.length_b   1.000
_cell.length_c   1.000
_cell.angle_alpha   90.00
_cell.angle_beta   90.00
_cell.angle_gamma   90.00
#
_symmetry.space_group_name_H-M   'P 1'
#
loop_
_entity.id
_entity.type
_entity.pdbx_description
1 polymer ?
#
loop_
_entity_poly.entity_id
_entity_poly.type
_entity_poly.pdbx_seq_one_letter_code
_entity_poly.pdbx_strand_id
1 'polypeptide(L)'
;DYKDEHHHHHHGSGTTCPPPVSIEHADIRVKNYSVNSRERYVCNSGFKRKAGTSTLIECVINKNTNVAHWTTPSLKCIRDPSLAGGGGSGGGGSGGGGSGGGGSNWIDVRYDLEKIESLIQSIHIDTTLYTDSDFHPSCKVTAMNCFLLELQVILHEYSNMTLNETVRNVLYLANSTLSSNKNVAESGCKECEELEEKTFTEFLQSFIRIVQMFINTSGGGSGGGSGGGSREGCASRCTKYNAELEKCEARVMSMSNTEEDCEQELEDLLHCLDHCHSQ
;
A
#
# COMPACT_ATOMS: atom_id res chain seq x y z
N ASP A 1 -10.10 -42.33 -9.41
CA ASP A 1 -10.15 -42.19 -10.85
C ASP A 1 -11.10 -41.13 -11.27
N TYR A 2 -12.23 -41.04 -10.67
CA TYR A 2 -13.13 -39.97 -10.99
C TYR A 2 -12.46 -38.61 -10.78
N LYS A 3 -11.61 -38.52 -9.79
CA LYS A 3 -10.91 -37.30 -9.51
C LYS A 3 -9.97 -36.89 -10.63
N ASP A 4 -9.45 -37.84 -11.28
CA ASP A 4 -8.52 -37.55 -12.34
C ASP A 4 -9.20 -36.85 -13.49
N GLU A 5 -10.43 -37.21 -13.70
CA GLU A 5 -11.16 -36.57 -14.77
C GLU A 5 -11.38 -35.12 -14.51
N HIS A 6 -11.57 -34.77 -13.27
CA HIS A 6 -11.68 -33.39 -12.92
C HIS A 6 -10.44 -32.61 -13.31
N HIS A 7 -9.31 -33.19 -13.08
CA HIS A 7 -8.07 -32.54 -13.47
C HIS A 7 -7.95 -32.38 -14.96
N HIS A 8 -8.44 -33.36 -15.68
CA HIS A 8 -8.32 -33.29 -17.13
C HIS A 8 -9.07 -32.13 -17.73
N HIS A 9 -10.18 -31.75 -17.16
CA HIS A 9 -10.94 -30.62 -17.66
C HIS A 9 -10.14 -29.36 -17.63
N HIS A 10 -9.24 -29.24 -16.69
CA HIS A 10 -8.45 -28.03 -16.57
C HIS A 10 -7.36 -27.93 -17.59
N HIS A 11 -6.91 -29.06 -18.08
CA HIS A 11 -5.80 -29.05 -18.99
C HIS A 11 -6.14 -28.51 -20.35
N GLY A 12 -7.34 -28.79 -20.81
CA GLY A 12 -7.71 -28.46 -22.16
C GLY A 12 -7.89 -27.00 -22.40
N SER A 13 -8.44 -26.30 -21.44
CA SER A 13 -8.83 -24.93 -21.69
C SER A 13 -7.78 -23.92 -21.30
N GLY A 14 -6.94 -24.21 -20.31
CA GLY A 14 -6.03 -23.22 -19.78
C GLY A 14 -6.72 -22.02 -19.17
N THR A 15 -8.05 -22.08 -19.02
CA THR A 15 -8.85 -20.94 -18.54
C THR A 15 -9.12 -20.99 -17.06
N THR A 16 -8.62 -21.99 -16.37
CA THR A 16 -8.73 -22.07 -14.90
C THR A 16 -7.34 -22.20 -14.30
N CYS A 17 -7.20 -21.61 -13.14
CA CYS A 17 -5.93 -21.66 -12.40
C CYS A 17 -5.79 -22.98 -11.66
N PRO A 18 -4.55 -23.46 -11.46
CA PRO A 18 -4.30 -24.64 -10.64
C PRO A 18 -4.51 -24.31 -9.17
N PRO A 19 -4.45 -25.33 -8.28
CA PRO A 19 -4.47 -25.05 -6.85
C PRO A 19 -3.36 -24.06 -6.47
N PRO A 20 -3.65 -23.10 -5.58
CA PRO A 20 -2.65 -22.12 -5.18
C PRO A 20 -1.48 -22.74 -4.43
N VAL A 21 -0.35 -22.04 -4.42
CA VAL A 21 0.81 -22.48 -3.65
C VAL A 21 0.50 -22.41 -2.17
N SER A 22 1.17 -23.25 -1.41
CA SER A 22 1.09 -23.27 0.04
C SER A 22 1.90 -22.10 0.62
N ILE A 23 1.34 -21.43 1.60
CA ILE A 23 2.03 -20.36 2.33
C ILE A 23 2.12 -20.78 3.79
N GLU A 24 3.29 -20.62 4.37
CA GLU A 24 3.52 -21.02 5.76
C GLU A 24 2.57 -20.27 6.68
N HIS A 25 1.93 -21.01 7.58
CA HIS A 25 1.01 -20.46 8.58
C HIS A 25 -0.24 -19.81 7.99
N ALA A 26 -0.59 -20.19 6.76
CA ALA A 26 -1.78 -19.67 6.10
C ALA A 26 -2.56 -20.80 5.45
N ASP A 27 -3.83 -20.53 5.22
CA ASP A 27 -4.71 -21.44 4.51
C ASP A 27 -5.49 -20.65 3.46
N ILE A 28 -5.98 -21.35 2.44
CA ILE A 28 -6.81 -20.71 1.43
C ILE A 28 -7.88 -21.71 0.98
N ARG A 29 -9.10 -21.22 0.85
CA ARG A 29 -10.21 -21.99 0.30
C ARG A 29 -10.67 -21.28 -0.95
N VAL A 30 -10.28 -21.82 -2.09
CA VAL A 30 -10.62 -21.20 -3.37
C VAL A 30 -12.05 -21.54 -3.73
N LYS A 31 -12.82 -20.50 -4.00
CA LYS A 31 -14.22 -20.65 -4.41
C LYS A 31 -14.36 -20.69 -5.93
N ASN A 32 -13.44 -20.02 -6.61
CA ASN A 32 -13.53 -19.89 -8.05
C ASN A 32 -12.14 -19.91 -8.66
N TYR A 33 -11.91 -20.83 -9.60
CA TYR A 33 -10.62 -21.00 -10.24
C TYR A 33 -10.56 -20.35 -11.62
N SER A 34 -11.61 -19.67 -12.03
CA SER A 34 -11.62 -19.08 -13.37
C SER A 34 -10.79 -17.81 -13.44
N VAL A 35 -10.38 -17.46 -14.66
CA VAL A 35 -9.62 -16.24 -14.88
C VAL A 35 -10.39 -15.04 -14.33
N ASN A 36 -9.66 -14.12 -13.74
CA ASN A 36 -10.14 -12.92 -13.06
C ASN A 36 -10.70 -13.16 -11.66
N SER A 37 -10.70 -14.40 -11.18
CA SER A 37 -11.08 -14.68 -9.80
C SER A 37 -10.08 -14.07 -8.83
N ARG A 38 -10.59 -13.55 -7.74
CA ARG A 38 -9.80 -12.96 -6.67
C ARG A 38 -10.07 -13.76 -5.40
N GLU A 39 -9.03 -14.34 -4.84
CA GLU A 39 -9.13 -15.20 -3.66
C GLU A 39 -8.14 -14.74 -2.60
N ARG A 40 -8.44 -15.02 -1.35
CA ARG A 40 -7.59 -14.55 -0.25
C ARG A 40 -7.19 -15.69 0.68
N TYR A 41 -5.91 -15.67 1.03
CA TYR A 41 -5.40 -16.51 2.10
C TYR A 41 -5.86 -15.97 3.44
N VAL A 42 -5.86 -16.84 4.44
CA VAL A 42 -6.14 -16.48 5.84
C VAL A 42 -5.01 -17.04 6.68
N CYS A 43 -4.40 -16.21 7.52
CA CYS A 43 -3.39 -16.69 8.44
C CYS A 43 -4.02 -17.61 9.47
N ASN A 44 -3.31 -18.68 9.84
CA ASN A 44 -3.80 -19.65 10.81
C ASN A 44 -3.94 -19.02 12.19
N SER A 45 -4.70 -19.69 13.05
CA SER A 45 -4.87 -19.24 14.45
C SER A 45 -3.52 -19.01 15.10
N GLY A 46 -3.38 -17.90 15.80
CA GLY A 46 -2.11 -17.52 16.42
C GLY A 46 -1.16 -16.76 15.52
N PHE A 47 -1.54 -16.54 14.28
CA PHE A 47 -0.74 -15.80 13.32
C PHE A 47 -1.53 -14.62 12.74
N LYS A 48 -0.82 -13.61 12.31
CA LYS A 48 -1.39 -12.41 11.72
C LYS A 48 -0.69 -12.10 10.41
N ARG A 49 -1.42 -11.48 9.51
CA ARG A 49 -0.84 -10.96 8.28
C ARG A 49 0.19 -9.90 8.64
N LYS A 50 1.40 -10.03 8.12
CA LYS A 50 2.41 -9.00 8.30
C LYS A 50 1.97 -7.71 7.60
N ALA A 51 2.10 -6.59 8.30
CA ALA A 51 1.71 -5.29 7.74
C ALA A 51 2.43 -5.04 6.41
N GLY A 52 1.72 -4.50 5.45
CA GLY A 52 2.27 -4.23 4.14
C GLY A 52 2.16 -5.40 3.16
N THR A 53 1.75 -6.55 3.63
CA THR A 53 1.54 -7.71 2.75
C THR A 53 0.06 -7.92 2.47
N SER A 54 -0.24 -8.54 1.34
CA SER A 54 -1.61 -8.77 0.89
C SER A 54 -1.95 -10.24 0.94
N THR A 55 -3.18 -10.55 1.35
CA THR A 55 -3.69 -11.91 1.31
C THR A 55 -4.22 -12.29 -0.07
N LEU A 56 -4.27 -11.35 -0.99
CA LEU A 56 -4.94 -11.54 -2.28
C LEU A 56 -4.07 -12.26 -3.29
N ILE A 57 -4.66 -13.21 -4.00
CA ILE A 57 -4.13 -13.69 -5.27
C ILE A 57 -5.23 -13.57 -6.32
N GLU A 58 -4.81 -13.40 -7.55
CA GLU A 58 -5.73 -13.22 -8.67
C GLU A 58 -5.37 -14.21 -9.76
N CYS A 59 -6.39 -14.82 -10.35
CA CYS A 59 -6.16 -15.73 -11.47
C CYS A 59 -6.05 -14.93 -12.75
N VAL A 60 -4.87 -14.96 -13.35
CA VAL A 60 -4.59 -14.22 -14.58
C VAL A 60 -4.19 -15.17 -15.68
N ILE A 61 -4.39 -14.75 -16.91
CA ILE A 61 -4.06 -15.58 -18.05
C ILE A 61 -2.83 -15.02 -18.75
N ASN A 62 -1.91 -15.91 -19.09
CA ASN A 62 -0.79 -15.55 -19.93
C ASN A 62 -1.26 -15.57 -21.37
N LYS A 63 -1.34 -14.42 -22.01
CA LYS A 63 -1.91 -14.30 -23.35
C LYS A 63 -1.09 -14.99 -24.41
N ASN A 64 0.20 -15.19 -24.16
CA ASN A 64 1.06 -15.85 -25.14
C ASN A 64 0.87 -17.36 -25.12
N THR A 65 0.76 -17.94 -23.93
CA THR A 65 0.60 -19.39 -23.78
C THR A 65 -0.85 -19.80 -23.59
N ASN A 66 -1.72 -18.83 -23.31
CA ASN A 66 -3.14 -19.07 -23.01
C ASN A 66 -3.34 -19.98 -21.80
N VAL A 67 -2.41 -19.89 -20.85
CA VAL A 67 -2.45 -20.66 -19.60
C VAL A 67 -2.73 -19.73 -18.44
N ALA A 68 -3.68 -20.14 -17.59
CA ALA A 68 -4.03 -19.36 -16.41
C ALA A 68 -3.12 -19.71 -15.25
N HIS A 69 -2.78 -18.71 -14.45
CA HIS A 69 -1.97 -18.91 -13.24
C HIS A 69 -2.32 -17.85 -12.20
N TRP A 70 -2.06 -18.17 -10.95
CA TRP A 70 -2.26 -17.22 -9.87
C TRP A 70 -1.12 -16.22 -9.81
N THR A 71 -1.44 -14.98 -9.47
CA THR A 71 -0.41 -13.98 -9.19
C THR A 71 0.44 -14.43 -8.02
N THR A 72 1.67 -13.95 -7.95
CA THR A 72 2.58 -14.30 -6.87
C THR A 72 2.10 -13.67 -5.58
N PRO A 73 1.85 -14.46 -4.53
CA PRO A 73 1.39 -13.89 -3.27
C PRO A 73 2.50 -13.12 -2.56
N SER A 74 2.13 -12.02 -1.93
CA SER A 74 3.06 -11.26 -1.09
C SER A 74 2.90 -11.60 0.38
N LEU A 75 1.89 -12.36 0.73
CA LEU A 75 1.52 -12.62 2.12
C LEU A 75 2.65 -13.26 2.91
N LYS A 76 2.82 -12.75 4.12
CA LYS A 76 3.60 -13.40 5.15
C LYS A 76 2.76 -13.39 6.42
N CYS A 77 2.61 -14.57 7.05
CA CYS A 77 1.91 -14.68 8.32
C CYS A 77 2.95 -14.76 9.42
N ILE A 78 2.87 -13.87 10.37
CA ILE A 78 3.80 -13.81 11.49
C ILE A 78 3.05 -14.15 12.77
N ARG A 79 3.79 -14.56 13.78
CA ARG A 79 3.20 -14.86 15.08
C ARG A 79 2.50 -13.62 15.61
N ASP A 80 1.28 -13.80 16.14
CA ASP A 80 0.51 -12.70 16.67
C ASP A 80 1.29 -12.02 17.80
N PRO A 81 1.70 -10.77 17.65
CA PRO A 81 2.52 -10.12 18.67
C PRO A 81 1.79 -9.95 20.00
N SER A 82 0.48 -9.94 19.99
CA SER A 82 -0.30 -9.78 21.22
C SER A 82 -0.20 -11.02 22.09
N LEU A 83 0.17 -12.16 21.53
CA LEU A 83 0.35 -13.40 22.27
C LEU A 83 1.74 -13.52 22.91
N ALA A 84 2.67 -12.64 22.51
CA ALA A 84 4.04 -12.72 22.98
C ALA A 84 4.26 -12.12 24.36
N GLY A 85 3.19 -11.75 25.02
CA GLY A 85 3.33 -11.33 26.41
C GLY A 85 4.25 -10.14 26.64
N GLY A 86 3.96 -9.03 26.06
CA GLY A 86 4.59 -7.80 26.46
C GLY A 86 6.05 -7.67 26.15
N GLY A 87 6.58 -8.64 25.51
CA GLY A 87 7.95 -8.57 25.10
C GLY A 87 8.15 -7.67 23.90
N GLY A 88 7.37 -6.62 23.81
CA GLY A 88 7.48 -5.73 22.72
C GLY A 88 8.89 -5.25 22.55
N SER A 89 9.67 -6.04 21.93
CA SER A 89 10.88 -5.56 21.38
C SER A 89 10.41 -4.66 20.27
N GLY A 90 10.23 -3.46 20.57
CA GLY A 90 9.88 -2.51 19.60
C GLY A 90 10.85 -2.67 18.47
N GLY A 91 10.42 -3.37 17.50
CA GLY A 91 11.18 -3.47 16.31
C GLY A 91 11.52 -2.07 15.96
N GLY A 92 12.74 -1.80 15.96
CA GLY A 92 13.22 -0.52 15.77
C GLY A 92 12.59 0.18 14.62
N GLY A 93 11.50 0.71 14.90
CA GLY A 93 11.05 1.73 14.06
C GLY A 93 12.13 2.75 14.14
N SER A 94 13.00 2.70 13.19
CA SER A 94 13.90 3.78 13.03
C SER A 94 13.05 4.98 12.67
N GLY A 95 12.21 5.33 13.53
CA GLY A 95 11.43 6.49 13.31
C GLY A 95 12.34 7.65 13.43
N GLY A 96 12.52 8.30 12.41
CA GLY A 96 13.22 9.50 12.51
C GLY A 96 12.23 10.61 12.73
N GLY A 97 12.46 11.43 13.62
CA GLY A 97 11.65 12.57 13.81
C GLY A 97 12.24 13.76 13.14
N GLY A 98 11.61 14.47 12.36
CA GLY A 98 12.16 15.61 11.79
C GLY A 98 11.39 16.83 11.93
N SER A 99 12.02 17.70 11.86
CA SER A 99 11.50 18.95 11.96
C SER A 99 11.54 19.60 10.64
N GLY A 100 11.53 20.36 10.25
CA GLY A 100 11.88 21.19 9.18
C GLY A 100 11.00 21.09 7.99
N GLY A 101 10.21 22.01 7.75
CA GLY A 101 9.52 22.13 6.48
C GLY A 101 8.46 21.10 6.22
N GLY A 102 8.25 20.21 7.16
CA GLY A 102 7.32 19.14 6.95
C GLY A 102 5.87 19.56 6.84
N GLY A 103 5.53 20.72 7.32
CA GLY A 103 4.13 21.12 7.36
C GLY A 103 3.47 21.15 6.00
N SER A 104 4.12 21.70 5.01
CA SER A 104 3.54 21.82 3.68
C SER A 104 3.41 20.47 3.00
N ASN A 105 4.37 19.57 3.22
CA ASN A 105 4.28 18.23 2.67
C ASN A 105 3.12 17.45 3.27
N TRP A 106 2.87 17.63 4.55
CA TRP A 106 1.75 16.96 5.19
C TRP A 106 0.42 17.49 4.71
N ILE A 107 0.35 18.78 4.41
CA ILE A 107 -0.86 19.34 3.81
C ILE A 107 -1.13 18.68 2.46
N ASP A 108 -0.07 18.46 1.68
CA ASP A 108 -0.19 17.79 0.40
C ASP A 108 -0.60 16.34 0.54
N VAL A 109 -0.06 15.66 1.55
CA VAL A 109 -0.47 14.29 1.86
C VAL A 109 -1.96 14.24 2.19
N ARG A 110 -2.44 15.18 3.01
CA ARG A 110 -3.86 15.23 3.35
C ARG A 110 -4.71 15.45 2.10
N TYR A 111 -4.28 16.35 1.23
CA TYR A 111 -5.00 16.61 -0.01
C TYR A 111 -5.11 15.33 -0.86
N ASP A 112 -4.01 14.60 -0.98
CA ASP A 112 -4.00 13.36 -1.75
C ASP A 112 -4.85 12.28 -1.12
N LEU A 113 -4.86 12.19 0.21
CA LEU A 113 -5.73 11.23 0.90
C LEU A 113 -7.21 11.55 0.66
N GLU A 114 -7.56 12.83 0.67
CA GLU A 114 -8.93 13.25 0.37
C GLU A 114 -9.28 12.94 -1.08
N LYS A 115 -8.32 13.07 -1.98
CA LYS A 115 -8.52 12.68 -3.37
C LYS A 115 -8.77 11.18 -3.49
N ILE A 116 -8.05 10.37 -2.72
CA ILE A 116 -8.29 8.93 -2.70
C ILE A 116 -9.70 8.64 -2.20
N GLU A 117 -10.14 9.32 -1.13
CA GLU A 117 -11.51 9.15 -0.64
C GLU A 117 -12.55 9.40 -1.74
N SER A 118 -12.30 10.42 -2.53
CA SER A 118 -13.19 10.74 -3.64
C SER A 118 -13.15 9.67 -4.72
N LEU A 119 -11.96 9.20 -5.06
CA LEU A 119 -11.79 8.18 -6.10
C LEU A 119 -12.48 6.87 -5.75
N ILE A 120 -12.45 6.47 -4.48
CA ILE A 120 -13.01 5.18 -4.09
C ILE A 120 -14.54 5.17 -4.05
N GLN A 121 -15.18 6.30 -4.27
CA GLN A 121 -16.63 6.32 -4.43
C GLN A 121 -17.07 5.50 -5.65
N SER A 122 -16.21 5.42 -6.66
CA SER A 122 -16.50 4.69 -7.89
C SER A 122 -15.66 3.42 -8.05
N ILE A 123 -14.81 3.10 -7.09
CA ILE A 123 -13.97 1.91 -7.13
C ILE A 123 -14.33 1.03 -5.94
N HIS A 124 -14.70 -0.20 -6.21
CA HIS A 124 -15.02 -1.13 -5.13
C HIS A 124 -13.73 -1.64 -4.50
N ILE A 125 -13.52 -1.34 -3.24
CA ILE A 125 -12.36 -1.79 -2.48
C ILE A 125 -12.85 -2.60 -1.29
N ASP A 126 -12.55 -3.89 -1.31
CA ASP A 126 -12.94 -4.81 -0.25
C ASP A 126 -11.80 -5.14 0.71
N THR A 127 -10.69 -4.46 0.56
CA THR A 127 -9.49 -4.68 1.38
C THR A 127 -9.69 -4.13 2.78
N THR A 128 -9.28 -4.90 3.77
CA THR A 128 -9.22 -4.39 5.15
C THR A 128 -7.77 -4.21 5.54
N LEU A 129 -7.51 -3.17 6.31
CA LEU A 129 -6.15 -2.76 6.66
C LEU A 129 -6.04 -2.47 8.14
N TYR A 130 -4.89 -2.80 8.72
CA TYR A 130 -4.60 -2.44 10.11
C TYR A 130 -4.72 -0.94 10.27
N THR A 131 -5.52 -0.51 11.22
CA THR A 131 -5.88 0.89 11.37
C THR A 131 -5.75 1.31 12.83
N ASP A 132 -4.87 2.27 13.08
CA ASP A 132 -4.76 2.84 14.41
C ASP A 132 -5.74 4.00 14.50
N SER A 133 -6.91 3.74 15.07
CA SER A 133 -7.94 4.76 15.19
C SER A 133 -7.86 5.54 16.50
N ASP A 134 -6.96 5.17 17.38
CA ASP A 134 -6.81 5.81 18.68
C ASP A 134 -5.32 5.93 19.03
N PHE A 135 -4.57 6.57 18.14
CA PHE A 135 -3.12 6.70 18.32
C PHE A 135 -2.79 7.73 19.41
N HIS A 136 -1.79 7.40 20.19
CA HIS A 136 -1.28 8.32 21.19
C HIS A 136 -0.20 9.22 20.56
N PRO A 137 -0.15 10.50 20.91
CA PRO A 137 0.85 11.39 20.32
C PRO A 137 2.28 10.92 20.48
N SER A 138 2.59 10.20 21.55
CA SER A 138 3.95 9.69 21.77
C SER A 138 4.29 8.54 20.82
N CYS A 139 3.32 7.98 20.12
CA CYS A 139 3.51 6.91 19.15
C CYS A 139 3.13 7.34 17.73
N LYS A 140 3.12 8.63 17.48
CA LYS A 140 2.63 9.14 16.18
C LYS A 140 3.48 8.68 15.01
N VAL A 141 4.78 8.56 15.16
CA VAL A 141 5.65 8.11 14.07
C VAL A 141 5.46 6.63 13.82
N THR A 142 5.38 5.84 14.89
CA THR A 142 5.10 4.40 14.77
C THR A 142 3.75 4.17 14.08
N ALA A 143 2.73 4.90 14.50
CA ALA A 143 1.41 4.80 13.89
C ALA A 143 1.45 5.21 12.42
N MET A 144 2.13 6.30 12.11
CA MET A 144 2.25 6.75 10.72
C MET A 144 2.93 5.69 9.86
N ASN A 145 3.98 5.08 10.38
CA ASN A 145 4.66 4.02 9.64
C ASN A 145 3.73 2.84 9.34
N CYS A 146 2.85 2.50 10.27
CA CYS A 146 1.87 1.44 10.03
C CYS A 146 0.89 1.83 8.92
N PHE A 147 0.41 3.09 8.93
CA PHE A 147 -0.45 3.57 7.85
C PHE A 147 0.25 3.48 6.50
N LEU A 148 1.51 3.87 6.45
CA LEU A 148 2.25 3.87 5.18
C LEU A 148 2.52 2.45 4.68
N LEU A 149 2.87 1.54 5.57
CA LEU A 149 3.03 0.13 5.19
C LEU A 149 1.73 -0.44 4.62
N GLU A 150 0.63 -0.19 5.31
CA GLU A 150 -0.66 -0.75 4.89
C GLU A 150 -1.17 -0.12 3.61
N LEU A 151 -0.88 1.15 3.38
CA LEU A 151 -1.30 1.78 2.14
C LEU A 151 -0.67 1.10 0.92
N GLN A 152 0.52 0.52 1.09
CA GLN A 152 1.18 -0.21 0.00
C GLN A 152 0.37 -1.41 -0.47
N VAL A 153 -0.47 -1.98 0.39
CA VAL A 153 -1.31 -3.10 0.03
C VAL A 153 -2.23 -2.75 -1.14
N ILE A 154 -2.70 -1.52 -1.17
CA ILE A 154 -3.58 -1.05 -2.24
C ILE A 154 -2.87 -1.11 -3.60
N LEU A 155 -1.59 -0.76 -3.64
CA LEU A 155 -0.82 -0.85 -4.88
C LEU A 155 -0.72 -2.29 -5.38
N HIS A 156 -0.66 -3.22 -4.47
CA HIS A 156 -0.56 -4.63 -4.82
C HIS A 156 -1.91 -5.18 -5.32
N GLU A 157 -3.01 -4.69 -4.79
CA GLU A 157 -4.32 -5.30 -5.03
C GLU A 157 -5.13 -4.66 -6.14
N TYR A 158 -4.84 -3.44 -6.51
CA TYR A 158 -5.66 -2.71 -7.48
C TYR A 158 -4.79 -2.13 -8.59
N SER A 159 -5.35 -2.12 -9.78
CA SER A 159 -4.64 -1.65 -10.97
C SER A 159 -5.16 -0.32 -11.50
N ASN A 160 -6.05 0.35 -10.79
CA ASN A 160 -6.54 1.65 -11.21
C ASN A 160 -5.39 2.65 -11.20
N MET A 161 -5.10 3.25 -12.35
CA MET A 161 -3.89 4.06 -12.49
C MET A 161 -3.95 5.35 -11.68
N THR A 162 -5.11 6.01 -11.68
CA THR A 162 -5.25 7.26 -10.93
C THR A 162 -5.13 7.02 -9.43
N LEU A 163 -5.76 5.95 -8.95
CA LEU A 163 -5.65 5.57 -7.55
C LEU A 163 -4.21 5.26 -7.18
N ASN A 164 -3.55 4.43 -7.96
CA ASN A 164 -2.19 4.00 -7.67
C ASN A 164 -1.20 5.14 -7.72
N GLU A 165 -1.37 6.05 -8.66
CA GLU A 165 -0.53 7.24 -8.75
C GLU A 165 -0.68 8.10 -7.49
N THR A 166 -1.92 8.32 -7.07
CA THR A 166 -2.17 9.13 -5.88
C THR A 166 -1.60 8.46 -4.64
N VAL A 167 -1.74 7.14 -4.53
CA VAL A 167 -1.16 6.37 -3.43
C VAL A 167 0.36 6.50 -3.42
N ARG A 168 1.00 6.39 -4.58
CA ARG A 168 2.45 6.55 -4.66
C ARG A 168 2.90 7.94 -4.22
N ASN A 169 2.14 8.97 -4.58
CA ASN A 169 2.44 10.32 -4.14
C ASN A 169 2.40 10.43 -2.62
N VAL A 170 1.37 9.88 -2.00
CA VAL A 170 1.27 9.88 -0.54
C VAL A 170 2.48 9.19 0.08
N LEU A 171 2.81 8.01 -0.42
CA LEU A 171 3.94 7.24 0.11
C LEU A 171 5.25 8.01 -0.05
N TYR A 172 5.46 8.59 -1.20
CA TYR A 172 6.68 9.33 -1.45
C TYR A 172 6.80 10.55 -0.55
N LEU A 173 5.76 11.38 -0.49
CA LEU A 173 5.79 12.59 0.30
C LEU A 173 5.93 12.30 1.80
N ALA A 174 5.18 11.32 2.29
CA ALA A 174 5.22 10.99 3.70
C ALA A 174 6.55 10.37 4.09
N ASN A 175 7.05 9.44 3.31
CA ASN A 175 8.35 8.81 3.61
C ASN A 175 9.48 9.83 3.55
N SER A 176 9.44 10.70 2.58
CA SER A 176 10.45 11.74 2.44
C SER A 176 10.45 12.69 3.64
N THR A 177 9.27 13.06 4.10
CA THR A 177 9.14 13.95 5.24
C THR A 177 9.55 13.27 6.54
N LEU A 178 9.18 12.00 6.71
CA LEU A 178 9.55 11.25 7.90
C LEU A 178 11.05 10.96 7.97
N SER A 179 11.68 10.72 6.83
CA SER A 179 13.11 10.38 6.82
C SER A 179 13.99 11.51 7.29
N SER A 180 13.50 12.73 7.24
CA SER A 180 14.26 13.86 7.77
C SER A 180 14.20 13.95 9.28
N ASN A 181 13.47 13.05 9.91
CA ASN A 181 13.17 13.08 11.33
C ASN A 181 13.85 11.92 12.04
N LYS A 182 15.14 11.91 12.16
CA LYS A 182 15.84 10.69 12.52
C LYS A 182 16.10 10.45 13.99
N ASN A 183 15.53 11.20 14.91
CA ASN A 183 16.05 11.11 16.27
C ASN A 183 15.04 10.83 17.36
N VAL A 184 13.84 10.45 17.05
CA VAL A 184 12.85 10.16 18.07
C VAL A 184 12.62 8.66 18.13
N ALA A 185 13.13 8.04 19.18
CA ALA A 185 12.81 6.65 19.47
C ALA A 185 11.50 6.64 20.24
N GLU A 186 10.51 5.97 19.71
CA GLU A 186 9.25 5.77 20.39
C GLU A 186 9.26 4.38 21.01
N SER A 187 8.77 4.27 22.23
CA SER A 187 8.76 3.00 22.93
C SER A 187 7.37 2.73 23.51
N GLY A 188 7.10 1.46 23.73
CA GLY A 188 5.80 1.07 24.27
C GLY A 188 4.66 1.16 23.28
N CYS A 189 4.96 1.30 22.01
CA CYS A 189 3.94 1.42 20.98
C CYS A 189 3.52 0.06 20.49
N LYS A 190 2.28 -0.03 20.00
CA LYS A 190 1.77 -1.28 19.43
C LYS A 190 2.46 -1.60 18.13
N GLU A 191 2.64 -2.91 17.89
CA GLU A 191 3.03 -3.39 16.57
C GLU A 191 1.84 -3.21 15.62
N CYS A 192 2.12 -3.00 14.34
CA CYS A 192 1.05 -2.83 13.37
C CYS A 192 0.04 -3.98 13.42
N GLU A 193 0.53 -5.20 13.61
CA GLU A 193 -0.30 -6.40 13.60
C GLU A 193 -1.16 -6.55 14.84
N GLU A 194 -0.96 -5.72 15.85
CA GLU A 194 -1.84 -5.67 17.01
C GLU A 194 -3.07 -4.78 16.77
N LEU A 195 -3.04 -4.00 15.70
CA LEU A 195 -4.14 -3.10 15.38
C LEU A 195 -5.29 -3.87 14.74
N GLU A 196 -6.47 -3.27 14.79
CA GLU A 196 -7.66 -3.86 14.20
C GLU A 196 -7.69 -3.58 12.70
N GLU A 197 -8.07 -4.58 11.92
CA GLU A 197 -8.27 -4.36 10.48
C GLU A 197 -9.63 -3.71 10.26
N LYS A 198 -9.65 -2.64 9.48
CA LYS A 198 -10.87 -1.89 9.20
C LYS A 198 -11.01 -1.68 7.71
N THR A 199 -12.19 -1.26 7.28
CA THR A 199 -12.45 -0.96 5.88
C THR A 199 -11.52 0.13 5.39
N PHE A 200 -11.31 0.19 4.09
CA PHE A 200 -10.45 1.20 3.52
C PHE A 200 -10.94 2.62 3.81
N THR A 201 -12.27 2.80 3.83
CA THR A 201 -12.85 4.11 4.18
C THR A 201 -12.48 4.52 5.60
N GLU A 202 -12.64 3.60 6.56
CA GLU A 202 -12.27 3.88 7.94
C GLU A 202 -10.77 4.09 8.09
N PHE A 203 -9.99 3.32 7.34
CA PHE A 203 -8.54 3.47 7.31
C PHE A 203 -8.14 4.88 6.85
N LEU A 204 -8.72 5.35 5.76
CA LEU A 204 -8.42 6.69 5.24
C LEU A 204 -8.83 7.79 6.22
N GLN A 205 -9.96 7.63 6.89
CA GLN A 205 -10.41 8.62 7.86
C GLN A 205 -9.42 8.72 9.03
N SER A 206 -8.95 7.59 9.52
CA SER A 206 -7.96 7.60 10.60
C SER A 206 -6.61 8.13 10.11
N PHE A 207 -6.25 7.78 8.89
CA PHE A 207 -5.01 8.26 8.29
C PHE A 207 -5.03 9.80 8.17
N ILE A 208 -6.13 10.35 7.70
CA ILE A 208 -6.28 11.81 7.58
C ILE A 208 -6.16 12.47 8.96
N ARG A 209 -6.70 11.85 10.00
CA ARG A 209 -6.60 12.40 11.34
C ARG A 209 -5.17 12.47 11.85
N ILE A 210 -4.38 11.41 11.61
CA ILE A 210 -2.99 11.44 12.06
C ILE A 210 -2.18 12.43 11.23
N VAL A 211 -2.46 12.52 9.92
CA VAL A 211 -1.81 13.52 9.09
C VAL A 211 -2.14 14.93 9.60
N GLN A 212 -3.36 15.17 9.99
CA GLN A 212 -3.74 16.47 10.57
C GLN A 212 -2.95 16.76 11.83
N MET A 213 -2.70 15.76 12.66
CA MET A 213 -1.85 15.93 13.82
C MET A 213 -0.43 16.34 13.41
N PHE A 214 0.11 15.71 12.39
CA PHE A 214 1.44 16.09 11.91
C PHE A 214 1.46 17.51 11.37
N ILE A 215 0.40 17.92 10.70
CA ILE A 215 0.28 19.31 10.22
C ILE A 215 0.31 20.28 11.40
N ASN A 216 -0.47 19.97 12.44
CA ASN A 216 -0.61 20.87 13.58
C ASN A 216 0.65 20.98 14.42
N THR A 217 1.43 19.92 14.48
CA THR A 217 2.63 19.88 15.32
C THR A 217 3.90 20.25 14.60
N SER A 218 3.87 20.27 13.27
CA SER A 218 5.07 20.56 12.52
C SER A 218 5.08 22.01 12.08
N GLY A 219 5.76 22.80 12.79
CA GLY A 219 6.00 24.10 12.27
C GLY A 219 4.94 25.12 12.56
N GLY A 220 4.13 24.85 13.54
CA GLY A 220 3.29 25.90 13.99
C GLY A 220 2.63 26.67 12.90
N GLY A 221 2.13 26.02 11.95
CA GLY A 221 1.31 26.66 10.97
C GLY A 221 1.78 28.00 10.48
N SER A 222 2.97 28.28 10.73
CA SER A 222 3.43 29.58 10.43
C SER A 222 3.32 29.80 8.95
N GLY A 223 2.42 30.53 8.61
CA GLY A 223 2.44 31.15 7.34
C GLY A 223 2.47 30.27 6.15
N GLY A 224 2.13 29.12 6.33
CA GLY A 224 2.22 28.27 5.18
C GLY A 224 1.41 28.72 4.01
N GLY A 225 0.68 29.76 4.13
CA GLY A 225 -0.21 30.12 3.06
C GLY A 225 0.39 30.26 1.69
N SER A 226 1.64 30.51 1.62
CA SER A 226 2.19 30.81 0.32
C SER A 226 2.59 29.60 -0.49
N GLY A 227 2.60 28.44 0.11
CA GLY A 227 3.14 27.30 -0.60
C GLY A 227 2.22 26.62 -1.59
N GLY A 228 0.95 26.81 -1.44
CA GLY A 228 0.00 26.06 -2.23
C GLY A 228 0.12 26.27 -3.72
N GLY A 229 0.23 27.49 -4.12
CA GLY A 229 0.29 27.80 -5.53
C GLY A 229 1.55 27.30 -6.21
N SER A 230 2.67 27.39 -5.53
CA SER A 230 3.92 26.97 -6.14
C SER A 230 3.97 25.46 -6.29
N ARG A 231 3.37 24.73 -5.36
CA ARG A 231 3.35 23.30 -5.47
C ARG A 231 2.55 22.84 -6.65
N GLU A 232 1.38 23.46 -6.85
CA GLU A 232 0.52 23.11 -7.95
C GLU A 232 1.22 23.37 -9.28
N GLY A 233 1.90 24.49 -9.40
CA GLY A 233 2.68 24.78 -10.60
C GLY A 233 3.79 23.77 -10.82
N CYS A 234 4.42 23.32 -9.75
CA CYS A 234 5.49 22.35 -9.88
C CYS A 234 4.96 20.98 -10.28
N ALA A 235 3.88 20.54 -9.67
CA ALA A 235 3.27 19.28 -10.05
C ALA A 235 2.89 19.28 -11.52
N SER A 236 2.47 20.42 -12.03
CA SER A 236 2.15 20.58 -13.43
C SER A 236 3.36 20.32 -14.33
N ARG A 237 4.56 20.68 -13.88
CA ARG A 237 5.78 20.42 -14.66
C ARG A 237 6.15 18.94 -14.68
N CYS A 238 5.65 18.17 -13.75
CA CYS A 238 5.95 16.75 -13.70
C CYS A 238 4.95 15.89 -14.46
N THR A 239 3.95 16.48 -15.09
CA THR A 239 2.90 15.73 -15.78
C THR A 239 3.45 14.84 -16.90
N LYS A 240 4.52 15.25 -17.55
CA LYS A 240 5.10 14.42 -18.61
C LYS A 240 5.66 13.12 -18.06
N TYR A 241 6.26 13.14 -16.87
CA TYR A 241 6.79 11.94 -16.25
C TYR A 241 5.67 11.04 -15.80
N ASN A 242 4.57 11.63 -15.35
CA ASN A 242 3.40 10.90 -14.99
C ASN A 242 2.78 10.22 -16.21
N ALA A 243 2.68 10.91 -17.32
CA ALA A 243 2.18 10.35 -18.57
C ALA A 243 3.06 9.21 -19.05
N GLU A 244 4.38 9.33 -18.91
CA GLU A 244 5.30 8.27 -19.30
C GLU A 244 5.13 7.03 -18.42
N LEU A 245 4.94 7.24 -17.11
CA LEU A 245 4.68 6.15 -16.20
C LEU A 245 3.38 5.44 -16.56
N GLU A 246 2.32 6.18 -16.85
CA GLU A 246 1.05 5.61 -17.24
C GLU A 246 1.17 4.79 -18.53
N LYS A 247 1.91 5.30 -19.50
CA LYS A 247 2.15 4.57 -20.75
C LYS A 247 2.90 3.27 -20.49
N CYS A 248 3.92 3.34 -19.64
CA CYS A 248 4.69 2.16 -19.29
C CYS A 248 3.81 1.12 -18.61
N GLU A 249 3.02 1.54 -17.64
CA GLU A 249 2.14 0.65 -16.91
C GLU A 249 1.11 0.01 -17.82
N ALA A 250 0.53 0.78 -18.73
CA ALA A 250 -0.42 0.25 -19.69
C ALA A 250 0.24 -0.79 -20.61
N ARG A 251 1.47 -0.53 -21.04
CA ARG A 251 2.20 -1.47 -21.89
C ARG A 251 2.50 -2.77 -21.14
N VAL A 252 2.98 -2.65 -19.91
CA VAL A 252 3.32 -3.81 -19.09
C VAL A 252 2.08 -4.64 -18.79
N MET A 253 0.98 -3.98 -18.48
CA MET A 253 -0.27 -4.67 -18.19
C MET A 253 -0.84 -5.39 -19.41
N SER A 254 -0.57 -4.90 -20.60
CA SER A 254 -1.05 -5.53 -21.83
C SER A 254 -0.18 -6.72 -22.26
N MET A 255 0.98 -6.88 -21.66
CA MET A 255 1.91 -7.95 -22.01
C MET A 255 1.93 -9.00 -20.91
N SER A 256 1.85 -10.25 -21.31
CA SER A 256 2.00 -11.34 -20.35
C SER A 256 3.44 -11.78 -20.36
N ASN A 257 3.92 -12.18 -19.21
CA ASN A 257 5.23 -12.82 -19.14
C ASN A 257 6.38 -11.91 -19.59
N THR A 258 6.29 -10.63 -19.31
CA THR A 258 7.36 -9.70 -19.60
C THR A 258 8.18 -9.44 -18.34
N GLU A 259 9.47 -9.26 -18.53
CA GLU A 259 10.34 -8.84 -17.43
C GLU A 259 10.41 -7.32 -17.34
N GLU A 260 9.75 -6.62 -18.24
CA GLU A 260 9.69 -5.17 -18.19
C GLU A 260 8.92 -4.70 -16.94
N ASP A 261 9.43 -3.67 -16.30
CA ASP A 261 8.74 -2.99 -15.23
C ASP A 261 8.83 -1.49 -15.49
N CYS A 262 8.20 -0.71 -14.66
CA CYS A 262 8.14 0.73 -14.82
C CYS A 262 8.94 1.43 -13.75
N GLU A 263 9.96 0.79 -13.22
CA GLU A 263 10.77 1.33 -12.14
C GLU A 263 11.44 2.65 -12.55
N GLN A 264 11.99 2.69 -13.74
CA GLN A 264 12.67 3.90 -14.20
C GLN A 264 11.70 5.06 -14.34
N GLU A 265 10.54 4.83 -14.93
CA GLU A 265 9.53 5.87 -15.10
C GLU A 265 9.02 6.36 -13.76
N LEU A 266 8.86 5.45 -12.80
CA LEU A 266 8.46 5.85 -11.46
C LEU A 266 9.55 6.68 -10.80
N GLU A 267 10.81 6.28 -10.92
CA GLU A 267 11.92 7.04 -10.37
C GLU A 267 11.99 8.43 -10.97
N ASP A 268 11.79 8.55 -12.27
CA ASP A 268 11.82 9.84 -12.95
C ASP A 268 10.74 10.76 -12.42
N LEU A 269 9.54 10.24 -12.24
CA LEU A 269 8.43 11.01 -11.68
C LEU A 269 8.73 11.44 -10.25
N LEU A 270 9.19 10.50 -9.42
CA LEU A 270 9.51 10.80 -8.04
C LEU A 270 10.64 11.81 -7.92
N HIS A 271 11.63 11.72 -8.80
CA HIS A 271 12.73 12.68 -8.82
C HIS A 271 12.22 14.08 -9.17
N CYS A 272 11.34 14.19 -10.15
CA CYS A 272 10.74 15.47 -10.52
C CYS A 272 9.95 16.07 -9.36
N LEU A 273 9.13 15.25 -8.71
CA LEU A 273 8.34 15.70 -7.57
C LEU A 273 9.24 16.12 -6.42
N ASP A 274 10.30 15.37 -6.18
CA ASP A 274 11.27 15.71 -5.14
C ASP A 274 11.92 17.05 -5.40
N HIS A 275 12.33 17.28 -6.63
CA HIS A 275 12.93 18.55 -7.01
C HIS A 275 11.97 19.70 -6.79
N CYS A 276 10.69 19.49 -7.10
CA CYS A 276 9.67 20.50 -6.86
C CYS A 276 9.48 20.79 -5.38
N HIS A 277 9.50 19.78 -4.55
CA HIS A 277 9.25 19.94 -3.13
C HIS A 277 10.46 20.45 -2.37
N SER A 278 11.63 20.35 -2.95
CA SER A 278 12.84 20.86 -2.31
C SER A 278 13.01 22.37 -2.50
N GLN A 279 12.21 22.96 -3.31
CA GLN A 279 12.19 24.41 -3.54
C GLN A 279 11.04 25.03 -2.75
#